data_8feaeff86180da43c2c7696fe7fb301d
#
_entry.id   8feaeff86180da43c2c7696fe7fb301d
#
_cell.length_a   1.000
_cell.length_b   1.000
_cell.length_c   1.000
_cell.angle_alpha   90.00
_cell.angle_beta   90.00
_cell.angle_gamma   90.00
#
_symmetry.space_group_name_H-M   'P 1'
#
loop_
_entity.id
_entity.type
_entity.pdbx_description
1 polymer ?
#
loop_
_entity_poly.entity_id
_entity_poly.type
_entity_poly.pdbx_seq_one_letter_code
_entity_poly.pdbx_strand_id
1 'polypeptide(L)'
;MISLNVHFEPPFNELTKELHKVIQFEKELTLQKLLEYFYEKYGNKFKELIWDKNKKGIFSSFLSIIINGRSYRHDGFLQTLLKNGDDITFLYLYFGG
;
A
#
# COMPACT_ATOMS: atom_id res chain seq x y z
N MET A 1 -15.19 2.62 14.41
CA MET A 1 -13.75 2.86 14.21
C MET A 1 -13.05 1.58 13.84
N ILE A 2 -12.14 1.64 12.87
CA ILE A 2 -11.36 0.47 12.48
C ILE A 2 -9.88 0.73 12.69
N SER A 3 -9.13 -0.34 12.96
CA SER A 3 -7.67 -0.30 13.08
C SER A 3 -7.07 -1.17 11.99
N LEU A 4 -6.09 -0.64 11.27
CA LEU A 4 -5.37 -1.36 10.23
C LEU A 4 -3.92 -1.53 10.66
N ASN A 5 -3.38 -2.73 10.42
CA ASN A 5 -1.97 -3.00 10.66
C ASN A 5 -1.24 -2.88 9.34
N VAL A 6 -0.35 -1.91 9.21
CA VAL A 6 0.35 -1.64 7.97
C VAL A 6 1.84 -1.93 8.16
N HIS A 7 2.39 -2.70 7.23
CA HIS A 7 3.81 -3.06 7.24
C HIS A 7 4.47 -2.45 6.00
N PHE A 8 5.61 -1.81 6.22
CA PHE A 8 6.39 -1.20 5.15
C PHE A 8 7.71 -1.96 5.02
N GLU A 9 7.84 -2.73 3.94
CA GLU A 9 9.09 -3.39 3.61
C GLU A 9 9.88 -2.51 2.63
N PRO A 10 11.17 -2.80 2.37
CA PRO A 10 11.93 -1.99 1.41
C PRO A 10 11.27 -1.94 0.04
N PRO A 11 11.24 -0.79 -0.63
CA PRO A 11 11.84 0.48 -0.25
C PRO A 11 10.93 1.40 0.57
N PHE A 12 9.73 0.95 0.90
CA PHE A 12 8.74 1.81 1.58
C PHE A 12 9.22 2.25 2.96
N ASN A 13 9.85 1.36 3.72
CA ASN A 13 10.30 1.69 5.06
C ASN A 13 11.38 2.78 5.07
N GLU A 14 12.13 2.91 3.98
CA GLU A 14 13.13 3.97 3.88
C GLU A 14 12.48 5.35 3.78
N LEU A 15 11.34 5.40 3.12
CA LEU A 15 10.58 6.63 2.98
C LEU A 15 9.77 6.96 4.23
N THR A 16 9.08 5.97 4.78
CA THR A 16 8.19 6.19 5.91
C THR A 16 8.94 6.27 7.25
N LYS A 17 10.14 5.69 7.30
CA LYS A 17 10.95 5.57 8.51
C LYS A 17 10.35 4.66 9.56
N GLU A 18 9.42 3.80 9.14
CA GLU A 18 8.75 2.84 10.01
C GLU A 18 8.60 1.51 9.29
N LEU A 19 8.72 0.42 10.04
CA LEU A 19 8.48 -0.93 9.50
C LEU A 19 7.04 -1.37 9.71
N HIS A 20 6.41 -0.85 10.75
CA HIS A 20 5.05 -1.24 11.10
C HIS A 20 4.33 -0.06 11.71
N LYS A 21 3.06 0.09 11.39
CA LYS A 21 2.24 1.16 11.90
C LYS A 21 0.80 0.69 12.05
N VAL A 22 0.17 1.05 13.16
CA VAL A 22 -1.26 0.85 13.36
C VAL A 22 -1.94 2.18 13.08
N ILE A 23 -2.92 2.18 12.17
CA ILE A 23 -3.63 3.38 11.79
C ILE A 23 -5.11 3.18 12.05
N GLN A 24 -5.75 4.17 12.66
CA GLN A 24 -7.19 4.12 12.94
C GLN A 24 -7.94 5.06 12.03
N PHE A 25 -9.08 4.58 11.54
CA PHE A 25 -10.02 5.39 10.74
C PHE A 25 -11.40 5.27 11.37
N GLU A 26 -12.23 6.29 11.19
CA GLU A 26 -13.57 6.29 11.78
C GLU A 26 -14.45 5.18 11.23
N LYS A 27 -14.27 4.83 9.96
CA LYS A 27 -15.07 3.80 9.30
C LYS A 27 -14.25 3.08 8.22
N GLU A 28 -14.82 2.01 7.70
CA GLU A 28 -14.17 1.25 6.63
C GLU A 28 -13.86 2.12 5.43
N LEU A 29 -12.77 1.81 4.73
CA LEU A 29 -12.32 2.57 3.57
C LEU A 29 -11.74 1.60 2.55
N THR A 30 -11.69 2.04 1.28
CA THR A 30 -11.08 1.24 0.22
C THR A 30 -9.56 1.34 0.26
N LEU A 31 -8.90 0.40 -0.39
CA LEU A 31 -7.44 0.46 -0.53
C LEU A 31 -7.03 1.76 -1.22
N GLN A 32 -7.81 2.22 -2.22
CA GLN A 32 -7.52 3.49 -2.89
C GLN A 32 -7.47 4.65 -1.91
N LYS A 33 -8.42 4.72 -0.99
CA LYS A 33 -8.44 5.77 0.03
C LYS A 33 -7.24 5.68 0.96
N LEU A 34 -6.82 4.47 1.31
CA LEU A 34 -5.63 4.30 2.14
C LEU A 34 -4.39 4.81 1.41
N LEU A 35 -4.27 4.50 0.11
CA LEU A 35 -3.15 4.99 -0.68
C LEU A 35 -3.14 6.52 -0.74
N GLU A 36 -4.32 7.13 -0.93
CA GLU A 36 -4.44 8.60 -0.95
C GLU A 36 -3.99 9.20 0.37
N TYR A 37 -4.33 8.56 1.47
CA TYR A 37 -3.88 8.98 2.80
C TYR A 37 -2.36 8.99 2.88
N PHE A 38 -1.70 7.94 2.36
CA PHE A 38 -0.25 7.87 2.36
C PHE A 38 0.40 8.87 1.41
N TYR A 39 -0.25 9.19 0.28
CA TYR A 39 0.28 10.21 -0.63
C TYR A 39 0.34 11.57 0.06
N GLU A 40 -0.69 11.89 0.84
CA GLU A 40 -0.68 13.15 1.59
C GLU A 40 0.34 13.15 2.70
N LYS A 41 0.47 12.02 3.40
CA LYS A 41 1.37 11.93 4.55
C LYS A 41 2.84 11.88 4.16
N TYR A 42 3.17 11.11 3.12
CA TYR A 42 4.56 10.88 2.73
C TYR A 42 4.97 11.56 1.43
N GLY A 43 4.02 12.18 0.74
CA GLY A 43 4.29 12.95 -0.46
C GLY A 43 4.36 12.14 -1.74
N ASN A 44 4.79 12.81 -2.81
CA ASN A 44 4.86 12.21 -4.14
C ASN A 44 5.79 11.01 -4.22
N LYS A 45 6.79 10.93 -3.36
CA LYS A 45 7.71 9.81 -3.39
C LYS A 45 7.00 8.49 -3.10
N PHE A 46 5.99 8.50 -2.22
CA PHE A 46 5.19 7.30 -1.97
C PHE A 46 4.41 6.93 -3.22
N LYS A 47 3.78 7.90 -3.87
CA LYS A 47 3.03 7.69 -5.08
C LYS A 47 3.91 7.11 -6.20
N GLU A 48 5.14 7.59 -6.32
CA GLU A 48 6.09 7.11 -7.30
C GLU A 48 6.48 5.65 -7.07
N LEU A 49 6.45 5.19 -5.83
CA LEU A 49 6.71 3.78 -5.53
C LEU A 49 5.54 2.88 -5.93
N ILE A 50 4.33 3.43 -5.96
CA ILE A 50 3.13 2.67 -6.29
C ILE A 50 2.93 2.53 -7.81
N TRP A 51 3.09 3.63 -8.53
CA TRP A 51 2.75 3.68 -9.96
C TRP A 51 3.97 3.62 -10.85
N ASP A 52 3.80 2.97 -12.03
CA ASP A 52 4.84 2.93 -13.04
C ASP A 52 5.05 4.32 -13.61
N LYS A 53 6.31 4.73 -13.75
CA LYS A 53 6.64 6.08 -14.25
C LYS A 53 6.34 6.23 -15.73
N ASN A 54 6.43 5.15 -16.49
CA ASN A 54 6.32 5.17 -17.94
C ASN A 54 4.95 4.75 -18.45
N LYS A 55 4.16 4.07 -17.63
CA LYS A 55 2.86 3.53 -18.02
C LYS A 55 1.80 4.08 -17.08
N LYS A 56 1.08 5.07 -17.55
CA LYS A 56 0.05 5.73 -16.75
C LYS A 56 -1.05 4.73 -16.36
N GLY A 57 -1.42 4.75 -15.09
CA GLY A 57 -2.49 3.91 -14.60
C GLY A 57 -2.09 2.46 -14.33
N ILE A 58 -0.80 2.15 -14.45
CA ILE A 58 -0.26 0.81 -14.21
C ILE A 58 0.62 0.84 -12.97
N PHE A 59 0.47 -0.16 -12.11
CA PHE A 59 1.32 -0.27 -10.92
C PHE A 59 2.76 -0.56 -11.31
N SER A 60 3.70 -0.11 -10.47
CA SER A 60 5.10 -0.47 -10.62
C SER A 60 5.22 -1.99 -10.72
N SER A 61 6.05 -2.47 -11.64
CA SER A 61 6.20 -3.91 -11.88
C SER A 61 6.76 -4.66 -10.67
N PHE A 62 7.44 -3.97 -9.78
CA PHE A 62 8.00 -4.59 -8.58
C PHE A 62 7.05 -4.57 -7.40
N LEU A 63 5.99 -3.77 -7.48
CA LEU A 63 5.07 -3.58 -6.35
C LEU A 63 4.31 -4.84 -6.01
N SER A 64 4.26 -5.15 -4.73
CA SER A 64 3.36 -6.14 -4.19
C SER A 64 2.63 -5.53 -3.01
N ILE A 65 1.32 -5.67 -3.00
CA ILE A 65 0.49 -5.27 -1.86
C ILE A 65 -0.17 -6.54 -1.36
N ILE A 66 0.09 -6.88 -0.10
CA ILE A 66 -0.43 -8.10 0.50
C ILE A 66 -1.45 -7.71 1.56
N ILE A 67 -2.68 -8.19 1.41
CA ILE A 67 -3.75 -7.93 2.36
C ILE A 67 -4.15 -9.25 2.98
N ASN A 68 -3.96 -9.38 4.29
CA ASN A 68 -4.27 -10.61 5.04
C ASN A 68 -3.65 -11.84 4.40
N GLY A 69 -2.39 -11.72 3.96
CA GLY A 69 -1.65 -12.83 3.39
C GLY A 69 -1.89 -13.10 1.92
N ARG A 70 -2.72 -12.30 1.25
CA ARG A 70 -3.01 -12.48 -0.17
C ARG A 70 -2.45 -11.33 -0.98
N SER A 71 -1.76 -11.66 -2.07
CA SER A 71 -1.20 -10.65 -2.97
C SER A 71 -2.26 -10.20 -3.98
N TYR A 72 -2.37 -8.90 -4.18
CA TYR A 72 -3.35 -8.30 -5.09
C TYR A 72 -2.62 -7.46 -6.14
N ARG A 73 -2.89 -7.75 -7.43
CA ARG A 73 -2.27 -7.01 -8.53
C ARG A 73 -3.21 -6.69 -9.69
N HIS A 74 -4.49 -6.92 -9.54
CA HIS A 74 -5.44 -6.65 -10.63
C HIS A 74 -6.12 -5.30 -10.40
N ASP A 75 -6.65 -4.73 -11.48
CA ASP A 75 -7.22 -3.38 -11.46
C ASP A 75 -8.29 -3.17 -10.40
N GLY A 76 -9.12 -4.18 -10.18
CA GLY A 76 -10.23 -4.05 -9.26
C GLY A 76 -9.85 -3.99 -7.79
N PHE A 77 -8.60 -4.30 -7.43
CA PHE A 77 -8.28 -4.41 -6.01
C PHE A 77 -8.24 -3.07 -5.29
N LEU A 78 -8.08 -1.97 -6.01
CA LEU A 78 -8.16 -0.65 -5.40
C LEU A 78 -9.50 -0.40 -4.72
N GLN A 79 -10.54 -1.12 -5.16
CA GLN A 79 -11.87 -1.01 -4.59
C GLN A 79 -12.09 -1.96 -3.40
N THR A 80 -11.07 -2.73 -3.04
CA THR A 80 -11.16 -3.64 -1.89
C THR A 80 -11.45 -2.84 -0.63
N LEU A 81 -12.51 -3.22 0.07
CA LEU A 81 -12.89 -2.56 1.31
C LEU A 81 -12.04 -3.13 2.45
N LEU A 82 -11.34 -2.25 3.13
CA LEU A 82 -10.52 -2.62 4.28
C LEU A 82 -11.35 -2.55 5.55
N LYS A 83 -11.19 -3.55 6.40
CA LYS A 83 -12.00 -3.72 7.59
C LYS A 83 -11.12 -3.75 8.84
N ASN A 84 -11.77 -3.62 9.99
CA ASN A 84 -11.06 -3.64 11.26
C ASN A 84 -10.20 -4.89 11.40
N GLY A 85 -8.96 -4.69 11.76
CA GLY A 85 -8.01 -5.78 11.97
C GLY A 85 -7.26 -6.23 10.74
N ASP A 86 -7.56 -5.66 9.56
CA ASP A 86 -6.87 -6.05 8.34
C ASP A 86 -5.38 -5.72 8.42
N ASP A 87 -4.59 -6.59 7.78
CA ASP A 87 -3.14 -6.51 7.75
C ASP A 87 -2.71 -6.22 6.31
N ILE A 88 -2.02 -5.10 6.10
CA ILE A 88 -1.61 -4.67 4.76
C ILE A 88 -0.10 -4.51 4.73
N THR A 89 0.56 -5.14 3.75
CA THR A 89 2.01 -5.03 3.57
C THR A 89 2.34 -4.44 2.21
N PHE A 90 3.19 -3.43 2.20
CA PHE A 90 3.73 -2.83 0.99
C PHE A 90 5.18 -3.24 0.83
N LEU A 91 5.52 -3.83 -0.33
CA LEU A 91 6.89 -4.25 -0.59
C LEU A 91 7.17 -4.29 -2.08
N TYR A 92 8.46 -4.31 -2.43
CA TYR A 92 8.90 -4.59 -3.80
C TYR A 92 9.46 -5.99 -3.84
N LEU A 93 9.05 -6.75 -4.86
CA LEU A 93 9.61 -8.06 -5.13
C LEU A 93 10.52 -7.93 -6.33
N TYR A 94 11.80 -8.18 -6.12
CA TYR A 94 12.75 -8.17 -7.22
C TYR A 94 12.96 -9.61 -7.68
N PHE A 95 12.59 -9.86 -8.93
CA PHE A 95 12.70 -11.19 -9.48
C PHE A 95 14.05 -11.40 -10.14
N GLY A 96 14.64 -12.54 -9.88
CA GLY A 96 15.66 -13.08 -10.69
C GLY A 96 16.97 -12.43 -10.62
N GLY A 97 17.39 -11.99 -9.92
CA GLY A 97 18.69 -11.73 -9.92
C GLY A 97 19.58 -11.31 -10.84
#